data_3e22fa49359410c55258f6dba3f49244
#
_entry.id   3e22fa49359410c55258f6dba3f49244
#
_cell.length_a   1.000
_cell.length_b   1.000
_cell.length_c   1.000
_cell.angle_alpha   90.00
_cell.angle_beta   90.00
_cell.angle_gamma   90.00
#
_symmetry.space_group_name_H-M   'P 1'
#
loop_
_entity.id
_entity.type
_entity.pdbx_description
1 polymer ?
#
loop_
_entity_poly.entity_id
_entity_poly.type
_entity_poly.pdbx_seq_one_letter_code
_entity_poly.pdbx_strand_id
1 'polypeptide(L)'
;MSRLLAALALALTLLPAPAGALTVTDQTGRRVVLPAPPGRIISLVPSVTEILFSIGAQDRLVGVTDFCDYPAEARRKPRVGGMLAPSLEGMVSLKPDLVVATIAGNRQETFEQLGRLKIPVYVVNPVTVGDVLELIARLGRLADRGDAADRTVTALRERMQAVAARVDGRPRPRVLYVLWPDPLIVPGRASLVSELIALAGGDSVTADGGQGYPRYSLEAALARNPEVIILASHGSEKSPLMRDKWERFTQVPAIAAGRLHTIDGNLTHRYGPRIVDGLERLARVIHPESFDRTEGR
;
A
#
# COMPACT_ATOMS: atom_id res chain seq x y z
N MET A 1 2.38 -46.39 65.34
CA MET A 1 1.28 -45.58 64.76
C MET A 1 1.87 -44.72 63.66
N SER A 2 1.78 -45.22 62.45
CA SER A 2 2.48 -44.67 61.25
C SER A 2 1.68 -43.54 60.63
N ARG A 3 2.32 -42.40 60.42
CA ARG A 3 1.76 -41.30 59.61
C ARG A 3 2.21 -41.51 58.16
N LEU A 4 1.31 -41.95 57.31
CA LEU A 4 1.43 -41.91 55.86
C LEU A 4 0.99 -40.53 55.36
N LEU A 5 1.94 -39.69 54.99
CA LEU A 5 1.72 -38.44 54.26
C LEU A 5 1.66 -38.77 52.77
N ALA A 6 0.48 -38.71 52.19
CA ALA A 6 0.28 -38.81 50.75
C ALA A 6 0.68 -37.47 50.12
N ALA A 7 1.79 -37.40 49.42
CA ALA A 7 2.21 -36.30 48.59
C ALA A 7 1.45 -36.40 47.24
N LEU A 8 0.40 -35.61 47.09
CA LEU A 8 -0.29 -35.46 45.80
C LEU A 8 0.56 -34.53 44.90
N ALA A 9 1.38 -35.14 44.05
CA ALA A 9 2.14 -34.39 43.04
C ALA A 9 1.18 -33.91 41.95
N LEU A 10 0.88 -32.62 41.96
CA LEU A 10 0.16 -31.95 40.90
C LEU A 10 1.08 -31.88 39.65
N ALA A 11 0.99 -32.90 38.80
CA ALA A 11 1.65 -32.88 37.49
C ALA A 11 0.93 -31.87 36.61
N LEU A 12 1.49 -30.66 36.55
CA LEU A 12 1.10 -29.62 35.59
C LEU A 12 1.55 -30.17 34.21
N THR A 13 0.66 -30.84 33.51
CA THR A 13 0.89 -31.26 32.12
C THR A 13 0.99 -29.97 31.26
N LEU A 14 2.22 -29.55 31.03
CA LEU A 14 2.52 -28.66 29.91
C LEU A 14 2.15 -29.44 28.64
N LEU A 15 0.95 -29.17 28.13
CA LEU A 15 0.59 -29.63 26.78
C LEU A 15 1.61 -28.96 25.84
N PRO A 16 2.39 -29.72 25.06
CA PRO A 16 3.30 -29.16 24.09
C PRO A 16 2.45 -28.33 23.12
N ALA A 17 2.82 -27.08 22.93
CA ALA A 17 2.26 -26.30 21.82
C ALA A 17 2.43 -27.11 20.54
N PRO A 18 1.45 -27.20 19.65
CA PRO A 18 1.56 -28.02 18.44
C PRO A 18 2.83 -27.55 17.71
N ALA A 19 3.74 -28.50 17.46
CA ALA A 19 4.97 -28.26 16.73
C ALA A 19 4.59 -27.76 15.32
N GLY A 20 4.67 -26.44 15.09
CA GLY A 20 4.26 -25.80 13.83
C GLY A 20 3.42 -24.53 13.98
N ALA A 21 2.95 -24.16 15.18
CA ALA A 21 2.20 -22.92 15.38
C ALA A 21 3.07 -21.71 15.03
N LEU A 22 2.63 -20.93 14.03
CA LEU A 22 3.26 -19.69 13.62
C LEU A 22 2.68 -18.53 14.45
N THR A 23 3.52 -17.87 15.24
CA THR A 23 3.13 -16.63 15.93
C THR A 23 3.77 -15.44 15.22
N VAL A 24 2.94 -14.52 14.72
CA VAL A 24 3.40 -13.30 14.04
C VAL A 24 2.79 -12.07 14.74
N THR A 25 3.48 -10.95 14.65
CA THR A 25 2.95 -9.67 15.10
C THR A 25 2.55 -8.84 13.91
N ASP A 26 1.30 -8.39 13.86
CA ASP A 26 0.79 -7.53 12.80
C ASP A 26 1.32 -6.08 12.92
N GLN A 27 1.02 -5.22 11.95
CA GLN A 27 1.50 -3.83 11.96
C GLN A 27 0.79 -2.93 12.99
N THR A 28 -0.19 -3.44 13.71
CA THR A 28 -0.81 -2.74 14.87
C THR A 28 -0.27 -3.23 16.22
N GLY A 29 0.73 -4.14 16.21
CA GLY A 29 1.33 -4.71 17.41
C GLY A 29 0.56 -5.91 17.99
N ARG A 30 -0.49 -6.41 17.34
CA ARG A 30 -1.27 -7.56 17.83
C ARG A 30 -0.59 -8.87 17.47
N ARG A 31 -0.60 -9.81 18.39
CA ARG A 31 -0.15 -11.18 18.14
C ARG A 31 -1.24 -11.96 17.40
N VAL A 32 -0.88 -12.54 16.27
CA VAL A 32 -1.71 -13.43 15.48
C VAL A 32 -1.09 -14.82 15.53
N VAL A 33 -1.85 -15.80 16.01
CA VAL A 33 -1.41 -17.20 16.13
C VAL A 33 -2.12 -18.01 15.05
N LEU A 34 -1.33 -18.68 14.23
CA LEU A 34 -1.80 -19.57 13.15
C LEU A 34 -1.31 -20.98 13.42
N PRO A 35 -2.13 -22.01 13.23
CA PRO A 35 -1.71 -23.41 13.41
C PRO A 35 -0.55 -23.83 12.47
N ALA A 36 -0.50 -23.23 11.29
CA ALA A 36 0.49 -23.43 10.24
C ALA A 36 0.54 -22.20 9.32
N PRO A 37 1.48 -22.10 8.38
CA PRO A 37 1.43 -21.09 7.32
C PRO A 37 0.08 -21.13 6.59
N PRO A 38 -0.61 -19.99 6.41
CA PRO A 38 -1.97 -19.96 5.89
C PRO A 38 -2.04 -20.47 4.45
N GLY A 39 -2.95 -21.41 4.20
CA GLY A 39 -3.25 -21.95 2.87
C GLY A 39 -4.47 -21.31 2.21
N ARG A 40 -5.31 -20.57 2.98
CA ARG A 40 -6.57 -19.98 2.52
C ARG A 40 -6.71 -18.55 2.99
N ILE A 41 -6.12 -17.64 2.23
CA ILE A 41 -6.04 -16.21 2.57
C ILE A 41 -7.17 -15.45 1.89
N ILE A 42 -7.90 -14.61 2.64
CA ILE A 42 -8.73 -13.55 2.07
C ILE A 42 -7.98 -12.22 2.19
N SER A 43 -7.90 -11.48 1.09
CA SER A 43 -7.34 -10.13 1.07
C SER A 43 -8.46 -9.09 1.01
N LEU A 44 -8.56 -8.26 2.03
CA LEU A 44 -9.48 -7.12 2.07
C LEU A 44 -8.84 -5.81 1.57
N VAL A 45 -7.63 -5.91 0.96
CA VAL A 45 -6.85 -4.74 0.52
C VAL A 45 -6.24 -5.00 -0.85
N PRO A 46 -6.46 -4.13 -1.86
CA PRO A 46 -5.85 -4.28 -3.18
C PRO A 46 -4.33 -4.44 -3.15
N SER A 47 -3.62 -3.66 -2.33
CA SER A 47 -2.16 -3.74 -2.21
C SER A 47 -1.68 -5.11 -1.70
N VAL A 48 -2.39 -5.71 -0.76
CA VAL A 48 -2.08 -7.07 -0.26
C VAL A 48 -2.30 -8.11 -1.35
N THR A 49 -3.37 -7.98 -2.13
CA THR A 49 -3.61 -8.83 -3.29
C THR A 49 -2.43 -8.74 -4.26
N GLU A 50 -1.99 -7.54 -4.60
CA GLU A 50 -0.84 -7.31 -5.49
C GLU A 50 0.46 -7.92 -4.91
N ILE A 51 0.70 -7.79 -3.61
CA ILE A 51 1.86 -8.40 -2.94
C ILE A 51 1.81 -9.93 -3.07
N LEU A 52 0.67 -10.55 -2.72
CA LEU A 52 0.55 -12.02 -2.78
C LEU A 52 0.77 -12.56 -4.20
N PHE A 53 0.33 -11.84 -5.24
CA PHE A 53 0.65 -12.19 -6.62
C PHE A 53 2.13 -12.00 -6.94
N SER A 54 2.76 -10.91 -6.50
CA SER A 54 4.16 -10.60 -6.82
C SER A 54 5.16 -11.59 -6.20
N ILE A 55 4.78 -12.24 -5.11
CA ILE A 55 5.60 -13.25 -4.42
C ILE A 55 5.19 -14.71 -4.75
N GLY A 56 4.30 -14.92 -5.73
CA GLY A 56 3.87 -16.24 -6.16
C GLY A 56 2.97 -16.98 -5.14
N ALA A 57 2.21 -16.23 -4.31
CA ALA A 57 1.28 -16.80 -3.32
C ALA A 57 -0.20 -16.71 -3.75
N GLN A 58 -0.48 -16.48 -5.04
CA GLN A 58 -1.83 -16.33 -5.58
C GLN A 58 -2.68 -17.61 -5.46
N ASP A 59 -2.08 -18.77 -5.35
CA ASP A 59 -2.73 -20.07 -5.10
C ASP A 59 -3.39 -20.12 -3.72
N ARG A 60 -2.82 -19.44 -2.74
CA ARG A 60 -3.36 -19.32 -1.38
C ARG A 60 -4.49 -18.30 -1.24
N LEU A 61 -4.67 -17.43 -2.23
CA LEU A 61 -5.67 -16.36 -2.23
C LEU A 61 -7.03 -16.91 -2.65
N VAL A 62 -7.94 -17.10 -1.69
CA VAL A 62 -9.27 -17.66 -1.90
C VAL A 62 -10.38 -16.63 -2.01
N GLY A 63 -10.15 -15.39 -1.62
CA GLY A 63 -11.12 -14.29 -1.72
C GLY A 63 -10.46 -12.93 -1.74
N VAL A 64 -11.09 -11.97 -2.44
CA VAL A 64 -10.61 -10.59 -2.60
C VAL A 64 -11.78 -9.60 -2.60
N THR A 65 -11.50 -8.31 -2.36
CA THR A 65 -12.53 -7.27 -2.50
C THR A 65 -12.80 -6.92 -3.96
N ASP A 66 -13.90 -6.20 -4.21
CA ASP A 66 -14.30 -5.72 -5.54
C ASP A 66 -13.24 -4.78 -6.18
N PHE A 67 -12.38 -4.16 -5.35
CA PHE A 67 -11.31 -3.25 -5.77
C PHE A 67 -9.98 -3.95 -6.10
N CYS A 68 -9.87 -5.26 -5.92
CA CYS A 68 -8.68 -6.05 -6.24
C CYS A 68 -8.67 -6.42 -7.72
N ASP A 69 -8.22 -5.52 -8.57
CA ASP A 69 -8.28 -5.59 -10.03
C ASP A 69 -6.92 -5.83 -10.71
N TYR A 70 -5.84 -5.86 -9.91
CA TYR A 70 -4.48 -6.07 -10.41
C TYR A 70 -3.77 -7.20 -9.61
N PRO A 71 -2.97 -8.07 -10.32
CA PRO A 71 -2.93 -8.20 -11.78
C PRO A 71 -4.28 -8.65 -12.35
N ALA A 72 -4.41 -8.76 -13.68
CA ALA A 72 -5.69 -9.10 -14.33
C ALA A 72 -6.29 -10.42 -13.80
N GLU A 73 -5.44 -11.37 -13.40
CA GLU A 73 -5.83 -12.65 -12.81
C GLU A 73 -6.54 -12.51 -11.47
N ALA A 74 -6.28 -11.44 -10.71
CA ALA A 74 -6.96 -11.16 -9.44
C ALA A 74 -8.47 -10.96 -9.64
N ARG A 75 -8.89 -10.51 -10.83
CA ARG A 75 -10.31 -10.34 -11.17
C ARG A 75 -11.09 -11.65 -11.21
N ARG A 76 -10.39 -12.80 -11.36
CA ARG A 76 -11.00 -14.14 -11.39
C ARG A 76 -11.18 -14.75 -9.99
N LYS A 77 -10.64 -14.10 -8.93
CA LYS A 77 -10.79 -14.58 -7.57
C LYS A 77 -12.21 -14.30 -7.05
N PRO A 78 -12.77 -15.18 -6.18
CA PRO A 78 -14.06 -14.93 -5.53
C PRO A 78 -14.10 -13.57 -4.85
N ARG A 79 -15.22 -12.85 -5.02
CA ARG A 79 -15.43 -11.52 -4.46
C ARG A 79 -16.13 -11.62 -3.11
N VAL A 80 -15.62 -10.87 -2.13
CA VAL A 80 -16.21 -10.76 -0.79
C VAL A 80 -16.82 -9.37 -0.52
N GLY A 81 -17.06 -8.60 -1.59
CA GLY A 81 -17.66 -7.25 -1.50
C GLY A 81 -16.64 -6.13 -1.36
N GLY A 82 -17.10 -4.96 -0.93
CA GLY A 82 -16.29 -3.75 -0.81
C GLY A 82 -15.36 -3.75 0.40
N MET A 83 -14.39 -2.81 0.43
CA MET A 83 -13.45 -2.69 1.55
C MET A 83 -14.12 -2.27 2.86
N LEU A 84 -15.06 -1.31 2.82
CA LEU A 84 -15.71 -0.77 4.00
C LEU A 84 -16.73 -1.74 4.62
N ALA A 85 -17.41 -2.51 3.78
CA ALA A 85 -18.47 -3.44 4.19
C ALA A 85 -18.35 -4.75 3.40
N PRO A 86 -17.33 -5.59 3.68
CA PRO A 86 -17.23 -6.91 3.06
C PRO A 86 -18.33 -7.84 3.57
N SER A 87 -18.75 -8.80 2.74
CA SER A 87 -19.73 -9.82 3.12
C SER A 87 -19.13 -10.83 4.08
N LEU A 88 -19.57 -10.80 5.34
CA LEU A 88 -19.13 -11.76 6.35
C LEU A 88 -19.50 -13.20 5.93
N GLU A 89 -20.73 -13.42 5.43
CA GLU A 89 -21.18 -14.70 4.91
C GLU A 89 -20.30 -15.19 3.75
N GLY A 90 -20.01 -14.30 2.79
CA GLY A 90 -19.11 -14.59 1.67
C GLY A 90 -17.72 -14.99 2.15
N MET A 91 -17.17 -14.29 3.16
CA MET A 91 -15.86 -14.64 3.73
C MET A 91 -15.90 -16.01 4.42
N VAL A 92 -16.92 -16.28 5.26
CA VAL A 92 -17.05 -17.55 5.99
C VAL A 92 -17.21 -18.74 5.04
N SER A 93 -17.97 -18.59 3.96
CA SER A 93 -18.21 -19.64 2.96
C SER A 93 -16.91 -20.10 2.27
N LEU A 94 -15.95 -19.19 2.16
CA LEU A 94 -14.63 -19.48 1.60
C LEU A 94 -13.69 -20.19 2.60
N LYS A 95 -14.10 -20.42 3.84
CA LYS A 95 -13.33 -21.12 4.89
C LYS A 95 -11.90 -20.64 4.99
N PRO A 96 -11.65 -19.32 5.22
CA PRO A 96 -10.29 -18.80 5.31
C PRO A 96 -9.63 -19.26 6.62
N ASP A 97 -8.33 -19.46 6.55
CA ASP A 97 -7.48 -19.63 7.73
C ASP A 97 -6.76 -18.31 8.13
N LEU A 98 -6.81 -17.31 7.24
CA LEU A 98 -6.35 -15.95 7.50
C LEU A 98 -7.13 -14.93 6.68
N VAL A 99 -7.48 -13.81 7.31
CA VAL A 99 -7.92 -12.58 6.62
C VAL A 99 -6.85 -11.51 6.80
N VAL A 100 -6.42 -10.89 5.70
CA VAL A 100 -5.49 -9.75 5.74
C VAL A 100 -6.29 -8.48 5.46
N ALA A 101 -6.21 -7.51 6.37
CA ALA A 101 -7.02 -6.30 6.39
C ALA A 101 -6.17 -5.06 6.71
N THR A 102 -6.73 -3.85 6.56
CA THR A 102 -6.05 -2.58 6.89
C THR A 102 -6.93 -1.68 7.75
N ILE A 103 -6.32 -0.94 8.67
CA ILE A 103 -7.06 0.08 9.44
C ILE A 103 -7.44 1.29 8.58
N ALA A 104 -6.76 1.51 7.45
CA ALA A 104 -7.03 2.65 6.58
C ALA A 104 -8.28 2.51 5.70
N GLY A 105 -8.86 1.29 5.59
CA GLY A 105 -9.97 1.05 4.66
C GLY A 105 -10.98 0.01 5.10
N ASN A 106 -10.76 -0.69 6.22
CA ASN A 106 -11.70 -1.65 6.76
C ASN A 106 -12.26 -1.16 8.11
N ARG A 107 -13.52 -1.45 8.38
CA ARG A 107 -14.19 -1.03 9.61
C ARG A 107 -13.78 -1.89 10.79
N GLN A 108 -13.75 -1.31 11.98
CA GLN A 108 -13.47 -2.00 13.24
C GLN A 108 -14.45 -3.17 13.47
N GLU A 109 -15.73 -2.98 13.14
CA GLU A 109 -16.78 -4.01 13.30
C GLU A 109 -16.46 -5.27 12.50
N THR A 110 -15.82 -5.15 11.34
CA THR A 110 -15.39 -6.31 10.53
C THR A 110 -14.36 -7.15 11.30
N PHE A 111 -13.41 -6.51 11.96
CA PHE A 111 -12.40 -7.21 12.77
C PHE A 111 -13.03 -7.93 13.98
N GLU A 112 -13.98 -7.29 14.64
CA GLU A 112 -14.69 -7.86 15.79
C GLU A 112 -15.56 -9.05 15.38
N GLN A 113 -16.24 -8.96 14.25
CA GLN A 113 -17.05 -10.05 13.71
C GLN A 113 -16.20 -11.27 13.35
N LEU A 114 -15.08 -11.07 12.67
CA LEU A 114 -14.12 -12.14 12.35
C LEU A 114 -13.52 -12.76 13.61
N GLY A 115 -13.22 -11.94 14.62
CA GLY A 115 -12.73 -12.41 15.92
C GLY A 115 -13.73 -13.30 16.66
N ARG A 116 -15.03 -12.94 16.67
CA ARG A 116 -16.11 -13.78 17.25
C ARG A 116 -16.22 -15.15 16.55
N LEU A 117 -15.92 -15.20 15.25
CA LEU A 117 -15.90 -16.43 14.47
C LEU A 117 -14.57 -17.19 14.56
N LYS A 118 -13.62 -16.70 15.38
CA LYS A 118 -12.27 -17.25 15.54
C LYS A 118 -11.47 -17.33 14.23
N ILE A 119 -11.77 -16.45 13.27
CA ILE A 119 -11.01 -16.31 12.04
C ILE A 119 -9.84 -15.35 12.30
N PRO A 120 -8.58 -15.79 12.15
CA PRO A 120 -7.43 -14.93 12.38
C PRO A 120 -7.42 -13.74 11.41
N VAL A 121 -7.11 -12.54 11.93
CA VAL A 121 -6.97 -11.32 11.13
C VAL A 121 -5.56 -10.77 11.32
N TYR A 122 -4.84 -10.57 10.22
CA TYR A 122 -3.56 -9.88 10.17
C TYR A 122 -3.79 -8.47 9.62
N VAL A 123 -3.51 -7.46 10.43
CA VAL A 123 -3.76 -6.07 10.04
C VAL A 123 -2.49 -5.42 9.52
N VAL A 124 -2.60 -4.80 8.34
CA VAL A 124 -1.52 -4.04 7.73
C VAL A 124 -1.78 -2.53 7.83
N ASN A 125 -0.72 -1.77 7.98
CA ASN A 125 -0.77 -0.31 8.05
C ASN A 125 0.55 0.31 7.56
N PRO A 126 0.97 0.08 6.31
CA PRO A 126 2.15 0.74 5.76
C PRO A 126 1.88 2.24 5.60
N VAL A 127 2.87 3.07 5.91
CA VAL A 127 2.79 4.54 5.79
C VAL A 127 3.87 5.06 4.83
N THR A 128 5.04 4.44 4.82
CA THR A 128 6.21 4.80 4.03
C THR A 128 6.50 3.77 2.94
N VAL A 129 7.36 4.13 1.99
CA VAL A 129 7.89 3.16 1.01
C VAL A 129 8.66 2.04 1.70
N GLY A 130 9.40 2.37 2.77
CA GLY A 130 10.08 1.37 3.60
C GLY A 130 9.12 0.35 4.21
N ASP A 131 7.98 0.82 4.74
CA ASP A 131 6.94 -0.06 5.30
C ASP A 131 6.33 -0.98 4.24
N VAL A 132 6.20 -0.52 2.99
CA VAL A 132 5.72 -1.36 1.87
C VAL A 132 6.71 -2.49 1.60
N LEU A 133 8.00 -2.21 1.53
CA LEU A 133 9.03 -3.23 1.32
C LEU A 133 9.07 -4.23 2.48
N GLU A 134 8.94 -3.75 3.72
CA GLU A 134 8.85 -4.61 4.89
C GLU A 134 7.59 -5.48 4.87
N LEU A 135 6.45 -4.91 4.46
CA LEU A 135 5.19 -5.65 4.33
C LEU A 135 5.29 -6.79 3.32
N ILE A 136 5.96 -6.57 2.18
CA ILE A 136 6.24 -7.63 1.20
C ILE A 136 7.01 -8.78 1.85
N ALA A 137 8.08 -8.48 2.58
CA ALA A 137 8.89 -9.48 3.28
C ALA A 137 8.08 -10.20 4.38
N ARG A 138 7.26 -9.49 5.16
CA ARG A 138 6.40 -10.05 6.21
C ARG A 138 5.34 -11.00 5.63
N LEU A 139 4.63 -10.58 4.58
CA LEU A 139 3.64 -11.42 3.90
C LEU A 139 4.28 -12.61 3.21
N GLY A 140 5.51 -12.46 2.70
CA GLY A 140 6.30 -13.56 2.15
C GLY A 140 6.57 -14.65 3.19
N ARG A 141 7.06 -14.28 4.36
CA ARG A 141 7.26 -15.23 5.46
C ARG A 141 5.96 -15.87 5.92
N LEU A 142 4.90 -15.06 6.05
CA LEU A 142 3.57 -15.52 6.45
C LEU A 142 2.99 -16.55 5.46
N ALA A 143 3.16 -16.30 4.16
CA ALA A 143 2.67 -17.15 3.08
C ALA A 143 3.66 -18.26 2.67
N ASP A 144 4.72 -18.51 3.44
CA ASP A 144 5.77 -19.49 3.11
C ASP A 144 6.33 -19.26 1.68
N ARG A 145 6.66 -18.00 1.39
CA ARG A 145 7.24 -17.48 0.14
C ARG A 145 8.39 -16.49 0.43
N GLY A 146 9.15 -16.73 1.51
CA GLY A 146 10.22 -15.83 1.96
C GLY A 146 11.21 -15.49 0.87
N ASP A 147 11.82 -16.50 0.22
CA ASP A 147 12.80 -16.28 -0.84
C ASP A 147 12.25 -15.47 -2.03
N ALA A 148 10.98 -15.68 -2.40
CA ALA A 148 10.36 -14.92 -3.47
C ALA A 148 10.12 -13.47 -3.05
N ALA A 149 9.73 -13.24 -1.80
CA ALA A 149 9.58 -11.91 -1.25
C ALA A 149 10.90 -11.16 -1.18
N ASP A 150 11.99 -11.83 -0.75
CA ASP A 150 13.33 -11.22 -0.67
C ASP A 150 13.84 -10.83 -2.07
N ARG A 151 13.64 -11.68 -3.08
CA ARG A 151 13.94 -11.32 -4.48
C ARG A 151 13.12 -10.12 -4.96
N THR A 152 11.81 -10.09 -4.64
CA THR A 152 10.95 -8.96 -5.00
C THR A 152 11.42 -7.67 -4.35
N VAL A 153 11.72 -7.69 -3.05
CA VAL A 153 12.22 -6.51 -2.30
C VAL A 153 13.56 -6.04 -2.87
N THR A 154 14.48 -6.96 -3.18
CA THR A 154 15.78 -6.62 -3.77
C THR A 154 15.61 -5.92 -5.12
N ALA A 155 14.81 -6.48 -6.03
CA ALA A 155 14.54 -5.88 -7.33
C ALA A 155 13.89 -4.48 -7.23
N LEU A 156 12.96 -4.30 -6.27
CA LEU A 156 12.35 -2.99 -6.04
C LEU A 156 13.37 -1.98 -5.51
N ARG A 157 14.25 -2.37 -4.59
CA ARG A 157 15.33 -1.50 -4.08
C ARG A 157 16.31 -1.09 -5.16
N GLU A 158 16.73 -2.00 -6.04
CA GLU A 158 17.60 -1.72 -7.18
C GLU A 158 16.97 -0.68 -8.12
N ARG A 159 15.67 -0.81 -8.41
CA ARG A 159 14.94 0.17 -9.22
C ARG A 159 14.87 1.53 -8.54
N MET A 160 14.62 1.58 -7.24
CA MET A 160 14.63 2.83 -6.47
C MET A 160 16.02 3.50 -6.49
N GLN A 161 17.08 2.72 -6.33
CA GLN A 161 18.46 3.23 -6.42
C GLN A 161 18.77 3.77 -7.82
N ALA A 162 18.29 3.12 -8.88
CA ALA A 162 18.43 3.61 -10.24
C ALA A 162 17.72 4.96 -10.47
N VAL A 163 16.54 5.16 -9.85
CA VAL A 163 15.88 6.48 -9.86
C VAL A 163 16.72 7.50 -9.11
N ALA A 164 17.12 7.19 -7.87
CA ALA A 164 17.92 8.09 -7.05
C ALA A 164 19.18 8.55 -7.78
N ALA A 165 19.93 7.64 -8.42
CA ALA A 165 21.12 7.98 -9.18
C ALA A 165 20.88 8.91 -10.37
N ARG A 166 19.68 8.86 -10.98
CA ARG A 166 19.33 9.72 -12.12
C ARG A 166 18.95 11.14 -11.71
N VAL A 167 18.39 11.29 -10.50
CA VAL A 167 17.92 12.60 -10.01
C VAL A 167 18.92 13.24 -9.05
N ASP A 168 20.01 12.55 -8.69
CA ASP A 168 21.05 13.06 -7.81
C ASP A 168 21.70 14.31 -8.38
N GLY A 169 21.92 15.33 -7.54
CA GLY A 169 22.49 16.60 -7.92
C GLY A 169 21.63 17.46 -8.88
N ARG A 170 20.38 17.06 -9.18
CA ARG A 170 19.46 17.85 -10.00
C ARG A 170 18.75 18.92 -9.18
N PRO A 171 18.38 20.07 -9.79
CA PRO A 171 17.45 21.00 -9.15
C PRO A 171 16.18 20.27 -8.73
N ARG A 172 15.59 20.67 -7.61
CA ARG A 172 14.35 20.06 -7.07
C ARG A 172 13.15 20.94 -7.41
N PRO A 173 12.40 20.66 -8.50
CA PRO A 173 11.24 21.45 -8.87
C PRO A 173 10.15 21.38 -7.80
N ARG A 174 9.43 22.49 -7.62
CA ARG A 174 8.24 22.57 -6.76
C ARG A 174 7.09 21.84 -7.44
N VAL A 175 6.58 20.79 -6.78
CA VAL A 175 5.56 19.90 -7.30
C VAL A 175 4.25 20.07 -6.54
N LEU A 176 3.17 20.39 -7.24
CA LEU A 176 1.81 20.26 -6.75
C LEU A 176 1.23 18.95 -7.24
N TYR A 177 0.95 18.05 -6.32
CA TYR A 177 0.24 16.80 -6.62
C TYR A 177 -1.21 16.94 -6.16
N VAL A 178 -2.15 16.64 -7.04
CA VAL A 178 -3.60 16.71 -6.80
C VAL A 178 -4.15 15.30 -6.73
N LEU A 179 -4.50 14.86 -5.53
CA LEU A 179 -5.14 13.56 -5.32
C LEU A 179 -6.61 13.61 -5.70
N TRP A 180 -7.30 14.67 -5.32
CA TRP A 180 -8.70 14.92 -5.66
C TRP A 180 -8.92 16.42 -5.88
N PRO A 181 -9.63 16.85 -6.95
CA PRO A 181 -9.68 18.26 -7.34
C PRO A 181 -10.75 19.09 -6.61
N ASP A 182 -11.84 18.46 -6.14
CA ASP A 182 -12.93 19.19 -5.49
C ASP A 182 -13.68 18.27 -4.48
N PRO A 183 -13.53 18.51 -3.16
CA PRO A 183 -12.61 19.48 -2.56
C PRO A 183 -11.16 19.14 -2.90
N LEU A 184 -10.28 20.16 -2.99
CA LEU A 184 -8.87 19.94 -3.28
C LEU A 184 -8.23 19.12 -2.15
N ILE A 185 -7.82 17.88 -2.47
CA ILE A 185 -7.08 16.99 -1.57
C ILE A 185 -5.67 16.83 -2.12
N VAL A 186 -4.68 17.03 -1.27
CA VAL A 186 -3.26 17.03 -1.62
C VAL A 186 -2.45 16.15 -0.66
N PRO A 187 -1.26 15.67 -1.05
CA PRO A 187 -0.34 15.04 -0.13
C PRO A 187 0.22 16.07 0.87
N GLY A 188 -0.01 15.83 2.14
CA GLY A 188 0.52 16.63 3.24
C GLY A 188 1.72 15.95 3.90
N ARG A 189 1.96 16.33 5.17
CA ARG A 189 3.06 15.79 5.97
C ARG A 189 2.89 14.27 6.18
N ALA A 190 4.01 13.55 6.10
CA ALA A 190 4.07 12.11 6.29
C ALA A 190 3.10 11.32 5.38
N SER A 191 2.75 11.85 4.21
CA SER A 191 2.05 11.09 3.19
C SER A 191 3.03 10.33 2.30
N LEU A 192 2.62 9.14 1.86
CA LEU A 192 3.40 8.33 0.93
C LEU A 192 3.73 9.09 -0.37
N VAL A 193 2.78 9.87 -0.89
CA VAL A 193 2.99 10.64 -2.13
C VAL A 193 4.00 11.75 -1.93
N SER A 194 4.03 12.43 -0.77
CA SER A 194 5.09 13.41 -0.48
C SER A 194 6.47 12.75 -0.40
N GLU A 195 6.57 11.55 0.16
CA GLU A 195 7.80 10.76 0.17
C GLU A 195 8.22 10.38 -1.26
N LEU A 196 7.28 9.90 -2.09
CA LEU A 196 7.56 9.54 -3.49
C LEU A 196 8.04 10.74 -4.31
N ILE A 197 7.44 11.94 -4.13
CA ILE A 197 7.89 13.17 -4.78
C ILE A 197 9.32 13.50 -4.35
N ALA A 198 9.63 13.38 -3.06
CA ALA A 198 10.97 13.64 -2.54
C ALA A 198 12.01 12.65 -3.11
N LEU A 199 11.68 11.34 -3.16
CA LEU A 199 12.51 10.30 -3.77
C LEU A 199 12.68 10.49 -5.29
N ALA A 200 11.68 11.05 -5.95
CA ALA A 200 11.71 11.40 -7.37
C ALA A 200 12.48 12.69 -7.66
N GLY A 201 13.11 13.33 -6.66
CA GLY A 201 13.90 14.55 -6.81
C GLY A 201 13.07 15.84 -6.88
N GLY A 202 11.79 15.85 -6.46
CA GLY A 202 10.94 17.03 -6.39
C GLY A 202 10.71 17.50 -4.96
N ASP A 203 10.17 18.71 -4.81
CA ASP A 203 9.72 19.28 -3.54
C ASP A 203 8.20 19.49 -3.57
N SER A 204 7.47 18.73 -2.77
CA SER A 204 6.02 18.86 -2.67
C SER A 204 5.66 20.19 -2.02
N VAL A 205 4.91 21.05 -2.75
CA VAL A 205 4.49 22.38 -2.25
C VAL A 205 3.49 22.30 -1.09
N THR A 206 2.99 21.13 -0.79
CA THR A 206 1.99 20.88 0.27
C THR A 206 2.52 19.97 1.39
N ALA A 207 3.82 19.61 1.37
CA ALA A 207 4.42 18.71 2.37
C ALA A 207 4.43 19.30 3.80
N ASP A 208 4.36 20.61 3.97
CA ASP A 208 4.26 21.31 5.25
C ASP A 208 2.81 21.43 5.77
N GLY A 209 1.82 21.00 5.00
CA GLY A 209 0.40 21.03 5.33
C GLY A 209 0.00 20.06 6.45
N GLY A 210 -1.28 19.74 6.54
CA GLY A 210 -1.81 18.77 7.51
C GLY A 210 -1.25 17.36 7.32
N GLN A 211 -1.50 16.48 8.28
CA GLN A 211 -1.08 15.06 8.20
C GLN A 211 -1.80 14.31 7.07
N GLY A 212 -1.09 13.39 6.42
CA GLY A 212 -1.64 12.49 5.41
C GLY A 212 -2.14 13.22 4.15
N TYR A 213 -3.44 13.24 3.94
CA TYR A 213 -4.07 13.81 2.74
C TYR A 213 -5.12 14.87 3.12
N PRO A 214 -4.70 16.09 3.54
CA PRO A 214 -5.62 17.14 3.95
C PRO A 214 -6.36 17.76 2.77
N ARG A 215 -7.49 18.41 3.09
CA ARG A 215 -8.07 19.44 2.22
C ARG A 215 -7.17 20.67 2.25
N TYR A 216 -7.00 21.29 1.08
CA TYR A 216 -6.11 22.43 0.92
C TYR A 216 -6.80 23.55 0.14
N SER A 217 -6.38 24.83 0.34
CA SER A 217 -6.85 25.92 -0.50
C SER A 217 -6.14 25.90 -1.85
N LEU A 218 -6.92 26.02 -2.92
CA LEU A 218 -6.38 26.11 -4.27
C LEU A 218 -5.49 27.35 -4.42
N GLU A 219 -5.93 28.48 -3.90
CA GLU A 219 -5.19 29.74 -3.94
C GLU A 219 -3.85 29.61 -3.20
N ALA A 220 -3.87 28.98 -2.01
CA ALA A 220 -2.64 28.75 -1.24
C ALA A 220 -1.68 27.80 -1.99
N ALA A 221 -2.19 26.76 -2.65
CA ALA A 221 -1.37 25.86 -3.45
C ALA A 221 -0.74 26.55 -4.66
N LEU A 222 -1.50 27.38 -5.38
CA LEU A 222 -1.01 28.13 -6.54
C LEU A 222 -0.02 29.25 -6.13
N ALA A 223 -0.23 29.90 -4.98
CA ALA A 223 0.69 30.91 -4.43
C ALA A 223 2.10 30.34 -4.12
N ARG A 224 2.24 29.02 -3.98
CA ARG A 224 3.54 28.33 -3.84
C ARG A 224 4.31 28.23 -5.17
N ASN A 225 3.75 28.78 -6.27
CA ASN A 225 4.35 28.78 -7.62
C ASN A 225 4.85 27.40 -8.05
N PRO A 226 3.99 26.37 -8.15
CA PRO A 226 4.42 25.04 -8.58
C PRO A 226 5.01 25.10 -10.00
N GLU A 227 6.11 24.36 -10.20
CA GLU A 227 6.81 24.21 -11.47
C GLU A 227 6.36 22.96 -12.21
N VAL A 228 5.74 22.02 -11.50
CA VAL A 228 5.10 20.81 -12.03
C VAL A 228 3.77 20.63 -11.32
N ILE A 229 2.71 20.35 -12.09
CA ILE A 229 1.41 19.96 -11.54
C ILE A 229 1.12 18.53 -12.01
N ILE A 230 0.75 17.67 -11.06
CA ILE A 230 0.43 16.25 -11.32
C ILE A 230 -0.99 15.98 -10.83
N LEU A 231 -1.85 15.54 -11.73
CA LEU A 231 -3.22 15.16 -11.45
C LEU A 231 -3.29 13.63 -11.34
N ALA A 232 -3.77 13.10 -10.21
CA ALA A 232 -4.04 11.68 -10.07
C ALA A 232 -5.34 11.30 -10.81
N SER A 233 -5.30 10.29 -11.67
CA SER A 233 -6.50 9.70 -12.25
C SER A 233 -6.92 8.46 -11.46
N HIS A 234 -8.23 8.29 -11.25
CA HIS A 234 -8.81 7.14 -10.57
C HIS A 234 -9.75 6.42 -11.55
N GLY A 235 -9.35 5.22 -11.98
CA GLY A 235 -10.17 4.40 -12.88
C GLY A 235 -10.34 4.97 -14.30
N SER A 236 -11.54 4.82 -14.85
CA SER A 236 -11.88 5.28 -16.21
C SER A 236 -12.08 6.79 -16.33
N GLU A 237 -12.02 7.53 -15.25
CA GLU A 237 -12.08 8.99 -15.24
C GLU A 237 -10.77 9.61 -15.75
N LYS A 238 -10.47 9.35 -17.01
CA LYS A 238 -9.66 10.27 -17.83
C LYS A 238 -10.54 11.48 -18.10
N SER A 239 -10.82 12.28 -17.06
CA SER A 239 -11.68 13.44 -17.26
C SER A 239 -10.86 14.54 -17.93
N PRO A 240 -11.06 14.83 -19.21
CA PRO A 240 -10.56 16.04 -19.86
C PRO A 240 -10.94 17.29 -19.05
N LEU A 241 -12.13 17.27 -18.43
CA LEU A 241 -12.65 18.33 -17.56
C LEU A 241 -11.77 18.68 -16.37
N MET A 242 -10.93 17.75 -15.88
CA MET A 242 -9.97 18.08 -14.82
C MET A 242 -8.82 18.95 -15.35
N ARG A 243 -8.29 18.62 -16.51
CA ARG A 243 -7.15 19.33 -17.11
C ARG A 243 -7.53 20.78 -17.45
N ASP A 244 -8.69 20.98 -18.11
CA ASP A 244 -9.18 22.27 -18.55
C ASP A 244 -9.35 23.28 -17.38
N LYS A 245 -9.77 22.77 -16.21
CA LYS A 245 -9.87 23.60 -15.00
C LYS A 245 -8.53 24.18 -14.53
N TRP A 246 -7.43 23.48 -14.79
CA TRP A 246 -6.08 23.89 -14.39
C TRP A 246 -5.40 24.76 -15.45
N GLU A 247 -5.64 24.52 -16.74
CA GLU A 247 -5.02 25.25 -17.85
C GLU A 247 -5.34 26.74 -17.87
N ARG A 248 -6.44 27.15 -17.21
CA ARG A 248 -6.82 28.57 -17.06
C ARG A 248 -5.87 29.39 -16.18
N PHE A 249 -5.03 28.76 -15.36
CA PHE A 249 -4.09 29.45 -14.46
C PHE A 249 -2.75 29.73 -15.15
N THR A 250 -2.81 30.43 -16.27
CA THR A 250 -1.65 30.67 -17.17
C THR A 250 -0.47 31.38 -16.50
N GLN A 251 -0.68 32.08 -15.38
CA GLN A 251 0.37 32.73 -14.59
C GLN A 251 1.17 31.75 -13.74
N VAL A 252 0.70 30.49 -13.55
CA VAL A 252 1.40 29.47 -12.77
C VAL A 252 2.55 28.89 -13.59
N PRO A 253 3.78 28.83 -13.06
CA PRO A 253 4.95 28.37 -13.82
C PRO A 253 4.76 27.00 -14.49
N ALA A 254 4.13 26.04 -13.81
CA ALA A 254 3.83 24.74 -14.38
C ALA A 254 2.96 24.80 -15.63
N ILE A 255 1.95 25.67 -15.64
CA ILE A 255 1.03 25.84 -16.77
C ILE A 255 1.71 26.57 -17.92
N ALA A 256 2.40 27.66 -17.61
CA ALA A 256 3.16 28.42 -18.61
C ALA A 256 4.22 27.55 -19.32
N ALA A 257 4.82 26.61 -18.62
CA ALA A 257 5.83 25.68 -19.15
C ALA A 257 5.23 24.37 -19.74
N GLY A 258 3.91 24.21 -19.79
CA GLY A 258 3.27 22.98 -20.26
C GLY A 258 3.50 21.73 -19.37
N ARG A 259 3.86 21.94 -18.10
CA ARG A 259 4.19 20.87 -17.13
C ARG A 259 2.99 20.47 -16.26
N LEU A 260 1.83 20.31 -16.89
CA LEU A 260 0.63 19.73 -16.31
C LEU A 260 0.49 18.30 -16.78
N HIS A 261 0.62 17.33 -15.86
CA HIS A 261 0.66 15.91 -16.15
C HIS A 261 -0.46 15.17 -15.45
N THR A 262 -0.82 13.99 -15.99
CA THR A 262 -1.75 13.05 -15.34
C THR A 262 -1.02 11.73 -15.09
N ILE A 263 -1.18 11.16 -13.88
CA ILE A 263 -0.62 9.88 -13.48
C ILE A 263 -1.75 8.98 -12.96
N ASP A 264 -1.69 7.69 -13.27
CA ASP A 264 -2.58 6.70 -12.67
C ASP A 264 -2.37 6.68 -11.14
N GLY A 265 -3.38 7.10 -10.39
CA GLY A 265 -3.36 7.13 -8.93
C GLY A 265 -3.15 5.75 -8.29
N ASN A 266 -3.50 4.67 -8.98
CA ASN A 266 -3.23 3.32 -8.47
C ASN A 266 -1.72 3.04 -8.29
N LEU A 267 -0.84 3.73 -9.01
CA LEU A 267 0.60 3.59 -8.88
C LEU A 267 1.17 4.32 -7.64
N THR A 268 0.47 5.34 -7.15
CA THR A 268 0.99 6.21 -6.08
C THR A 268 0.19 6.14 -4.78
N HIS A 269 -1.05 5.60 -4.83
CA HIS A 269 -1.93 5.52 -3.65
C HIS A 269 -2.12 4.10 -3.14
N ARG A 270 -1.70 3.07 -3.88
CA ARG A 270 -1.73 1.68 -3.42
C ARG A 270 -0.37 1.33 -2.81
N TYR A 271 -0.38 0.97 -1.54
CA TYR A 271 0.81 0.61 -0.75
C TYR A 271 1.27 -0.83 -1.08
N GLY A 272 1.58 -1.07 -2.35
CA GLY A 272 1.98 -2.37 -2.90
C GLY A 272 3.22 -2.26 -3.79
N PRO A 273 3.64 -3.35 -4.47
CA PRO A 273 4.88 -3.40 -5.25
C PRO A 273 4.96 -2.35 -6.36
N ARG A 274 3.80 -1.97 -6.95
CA ARG A 274 3.73 -0.96 -8.04
C ARG A 274 4.04 0.47 -7.59
N ILE A 275 4.27 0.69 -6.30
CA ILE A 275 4.67 2.01 -5.82
C ILE A 275 6.00 2.45 -6.43
N VAL A 276 6.86 1.51 -6.79
CA VAL A 276 8.13 1.81 -7.48
C VAL A 276 7.88 2.20 -8.95
N ASP A 277 6.85 1.62 -9.61
CA ASP A 277 6.40 2.10 -10.93
C ASP A 277 5.92 3.55 -10.84
N GLY A 278 5.20 3.87 -9.75
CA GLY A 278 4.78 5.24 -9.42
C GLY A 278 5.96 6.19 -9.22
N LEU A 279 6.98 5.76 -8.46
CA LEU A 279 8.22 6.52 -8.26
C LEU A 279 8.94 6.81 -9.59
N GLU A 280 9.13 5.79 -10.43
CA GLU A 280 9.74 5.95 -11.75
C GLU A 280 8.94 6.90 -12.64
N ARG A 281 7.62 6.80 -12.60
CA ARG A 281 6.75 7.70 -13.36
C ARG A 281 6.84 9.13 -12.87
N LEU A 282 6.84 9.35 -11.56
CA LEU A 282 7.04 10.67 -10.96
C LEU A 282 8.39 11.26 -11.36
N ALA A 283 9.47 10.48 -11.26
CA ALA A 283 10.81 10.93 -11.61
C ALA A 283 10.91 11.36 -13.09
N ARG A 284 10.30 10.60 -14.02
CA ARG A 284 10.24 10.97 -15.45
C ARG A 284 9.46 12.26 -15.70
N VAL A 285 8.41 12.51 -14.95
CA VAL A 285 7.59 13.72 -15.09
C VAL A 285 8.29 14.93 -14.47
N ILE A 286 9.00 14.73 -13.35
CA ILE A 286 9.72 15.79 -12.64
C ILE A 286 11.04 16.14 -13.35
N HIS A 287 11.74 15.14 -13.90
CA HIS A 287 13.05 15.27 -14.55
C HIS A 287 13.10 14.57 -15.93
N PRO A 288 12.29 15.00 -16.91
CA PRO A 288 12.28 14.34 -18.23
C PRO A 288 13.66 14.26 -18.85
N GLU A 289 14.48 15.30 -18.69
CA GLU A 289 15.86 15.38 -19.23
C GLU A 289 16.80 14.28 -18.71
N SER A 290 16.49 13.66 -17.54
CA SER A 290 17.30 12.59 -16.96
C SER A 290 16.94 11.21 -17.51
N PHE A 291 15.83 11.11 -18.27
CA PHE A 291 15.29 9.85 -18.79
C PHE A 291 15.26 9.77 -20.32
N ASP A 292 15.26 10.88 -21.03
CA ASP A 292 15.15 10.95 -22.51
C ASP A 292 16.44 10.54 -23.26
N ARG A 293 17.57 10.34 -22.55
CA ARG A 293 18.88 10.04 -23.18
C ARG A 293 19.18 8.55 -23.41
N THR A 294 18.26 7.63 -23.11
CA THR A 294 18.54 6.18 -23.14
C THR A 294 17.93 5.42 -24.32
N GLU A 295 17.18 6.05 -25.23
CA GLU A 295 16.63 5.38 -26.42
C GLU A 295 17.47 5.55 -27.70
N GLY A 296 18.71 6.03 -27.56
CA GLY A 296 19.60 6.30 -28.69
C GLY A 296 20.99 5.65 -28.56
N ARG A 297 21.05 4.32 -28.30
CA ARG A 297 22.25 3.50 -28.62
C ARG A 297 21.87 2.05 -28.85
#